data_95642cc3a5952c4ebcdf5f3d966175dc
#
_entry.id   95642cc3a5952c4ebcdf5f3d966175dc
#
_cell.length_a   1.000
_cell.length_b   1.000
_cell.length_c   1.000
_cell.angle_alpha   90.00
_cell.angle_beta   90.00
_cell.angle_gamma   90.00
#
_symmetry.space_group_name_H-M   'P 1'
#
loop_
_entity.id
_entity.type
_entity.pdbx_description
1 polymer ?
#
loop_
_entity_poly.entity_id
_entity_poly.type
_entity_poly.pdbx_seq_one_letter_code
_entity_poly.pdbx_strand_id
1 'polypeptide(L)'
;MLTNAPKGTKDMMPDQAYKWHYIEEAFAEICRTYGFEEIRTPVFEHTELFQRGVGDTTDIVQKEMYIFEDHAGRSIALKPEGTPGVVRSYIENKVYAYTKPAKFCYVIPCFRYEK
;
A
#
# COMPACT_ATOMS: atom_id res chain seq x y z
N MET A 1 -11.23 -24.30 4.55
CA MET A 1 -10.22 -25.29 4.89
C MET A 1 -8.85 -24.65 4.93
N LEU A 2 -8.00 -25.06 5.85
CA LEU A 2 -6.71 -24.43 6.10
C LEU A 2 -5.70 -24.54 4.95
N THR A 3 -5.95 -25.44 4.02
CA THR A 3 -5.05 -25.64 2.88
C THR A 3 -5.45 -24.85 1.64
N ASN A 4 -6.44 -24.00 1.75
CA ASN A 4 -6.88 -23.13 0.64
C ASN A 4 -6.51 -21.69 0.96
N ALA A 5 -6.25 -20.91 -0.09
CA ALA A 5 -6.01 -19.49 0.07
C ALA A 5 -7.26 -18.79 0.63
N PRO A 6 -7.10 -17.75 1.44
CA PRO A 6 -8.25 -16.98 1.90
C PRO A 6 -9.08 -16.43 0.76
N LYS A 7 -10.38 -16.26 1.01
CA LYS A 7 -11.28 -15.71 0.00
C LYS A 7 -10.77 -14.35 -0.50
N GLY A 8 -10.78 -14.18 -1.80
CA GLY A 8 -10.32 -12.94 -2.42
C GLY A 8 -8.83 -12.87 -2.70
N THR A 9 -8.09 -13.93 -2.36
CA THR A 9 -6.65 -13.98 -2.64
C THR A 9 -6.35 -15.04 -3.70
N LYS A 10 -5.23 -14.87 -4.36
CA LYS A 10 -4.79 -15.78 -5.40
C LYS A 10 -3.28 -15.85 -5.43
N ASP A 11 -2.74 -17.05 -5.53
CA ASP A 11 -1.30 -17.25 -5.69
C ASP A 11 -0.86 -16.88 -7.11
N MET A 12 0.33 -16.30 -7.22
CA MET A 12 0.98 -16.12 -8.51
C MET A 12 2.00 -17.23 -8.69
N MET A 13 1.58 -18.29 -9.36
CA MET A 13 2.43 -19.46 -9.58
C MET A 13 3.51 -19.18 -10.63
N PRO A 14 4.57 -19.99 -10.69
CA PRO A 14 5.69 -19.74 -11.60
C PRO A 14 5.29 -19.56 -13.06
N ASP A 15 4.22 -20.21 -13.51
CA ASP A 15 3.74 -20.08 -14.89
C ASP A 15 3.07 -18.74 -15.18
N GLN A 16 2.82 -17.93 -14.15
CA GLN A 16 2.22 -16.60 -14.27
C GLN A 16 3.13 -15.49 -13.75
N ALA A 17 4.06 -15.82 -12.86
CA ALA A 17 4.88 -14.82 -12.19
C ALA A 17 5.72 -13.99 -13.16
N TYR A 18 6.16 -14.58 -14.29
CA TYR A 18 6.95 -13.85 -15.26
C TYR A 18 6.20 -12.69 -15.91
N LYS A 19 4.86 -12.80 -16.00
CA LYS A 19 4.03 -11.72 -16.54
C LYS A 19 4.01 -10.51 -15.60
N TRP A 20 4.01 -10.78 -14.31
CA TRP A 20 4.09 -9.71 -13.30
C TRP A 20 5.44 -9.04 -13.33
N HIS A 21 6.51 -9.82 -13.45
CA HIS A 21 7.85 -9.28 -13.62
C HIS A 21 7.97 -8.36 -14.84
N TYR A 22 7.39 -8.79 -15.95
CA TYR A 22 7.42 -7.98 -17.17
C TYR A 22 6.77 -6.62 -16.96
N ILE A 23 5.59 -6.60 -16.34
CA ILE A 23 4.87 -5.36 -16.06
C ILE A 23 5.63 -4.49 -15.07
N GLU A 24 6.16 -5.11 -14.01
CA GLU A 24 6.92 -4.38 -12.99
C GLU A 24 8.19 -3.77 -13.56
N GLU A 25 8.90 -4.48 -14.42
CA GLU A 25 10.11 -3.97 -15.08
C GLU A 25 9.78 -2.81 -16.02
N ALA A 26 8.71 -2.93 -16.80
CA ALA A 26 8.26 -1.85 -17.68
C ALA A 26 7.90 -0.61 -16.88
N PHE A 27 7.18 -0.77 -15.77
CA PHE A 27 6.82 0.32 -14.87
C PHE A 27 8.07 0.98 -14.28
N ALA A 28 9.03 0.18 -13.78
CA ALA A 28 10.26 0.69 -13.21
C ALA A 28 11.08 1.49 -14.23
N GLU A 29 11.12 1.03 -15.49
CA GLU A 29 11.81 1.73 -16.56
C GLU A 29 11.20 3.10 -16.82
N ILE A 30 9.87 3.17 -16.89
CA ILE A 30 9.15 4.42 -17.11
C ILE A 30 9.39 5.37 -15.94
N CYS A 31 9.32 4.87 -14.73
CA CYS A 31 9.55 5.68 -13.53
C CYS A 31 10.94 6.28 -13.53
N ARG A 32 11.95 5.48 -13.86
CA ARG A 32 13.34 5.96 -13.93
C ARG A 32 13.49 7.02 -15.00
N THR A 33 12.87 6.82 -16.17
CA THR A 33 12.93 7.77 -17.28
C THR A 33 12.38 9.13 -16.90
N TYR A 34 11.32 9.17 -16.10
CA TYR A 34 10.68 10.42 -15.68
C TYR A 34 11.15 10.93 -14.33
N GLY A 35 12.19 10.35 -13.77
CA GLY A 35 12.79 10.84 -12.53
C GLY A 35 12.05 10.47 -11.25
N PHE A 36 11.24 9.40 -11.28
CA PHE A 36 10.60 8.89 -10.09
C PHE A 36 11.52 7.92 -9.36
N GLU A 37 11.53 7.98 -8.05
CA GLU A 37 12.31 7.09 -7.21
C GLU A 37 11.39 6.15 -6.45
N GLU A 38 11.81 4.89 -6.31
CA GLU A 38 10.99 3.90 -5.64
C GLU A 38 10.94 4.14 -4.14
N ILE A 39 9.74 4.04 -3.56
CA ILE A 39 9.53 4.03 -2.13
C ILE A 39 8.77 2.76 -1.74
N ARG A 40 9.10 2.20 -0.60
CA ARG A 40 8.40 1.05 -0.03
C ARG A 40 8.00 1.39 1.39
N THR A 41 6.71 1.26 1.68
CA THR A 41 6.16 1.51 3.01
C THR A 41 5.70 0.21 3.63
N PRO A 42 5.49 0.17 4.96
CA PRO A 42 5.02 -1.05 5.61
C PRO A 42 3.67 -1.53 5.08
N VAL A 43 3.40 -2.81 5.27
CA VAL A 43 2.14 -3.43 4.85
C VAL A 43 0.96 -2.93 5.67
N PHE A 44 1.20 -2.53 6.90
CA PHE A 44 0.17 -2.01 7.80
C PHE A 44 0.59 -0.66 8.37
N GLU A 45 -0.42 0.11 8.77
CA GLU A 45 -0.26 1.44 9.37
C GLU A 45 -1.25 1.56 10.53
N HIS A 46 -1.13 2.63 11.29
CA HIS A 46 -2.18 2.95 12.26
C HIS A 46 -3.48 3.21 11.51
N THR A 47 -4.57 2.68 12.02
CA THR A 47 -5.89 2.82 11.38
C THR A 47 -6.25 4.27 11.10
N GLU A 48 -5.88 5.18 12.01
CA GLU A 48 -6.18 6.61 11.89
C GLU A 48 -5.63 7.24 10.61
N LEU A 49 -4.53 6.72 10.08
CA LEU A 49 -3.95 7.29 8.88
C LEU A 49 -4.92 7.24 7.71
N PHE A 50 -5.65 6.13 7.59
CA PHE A 50 -6.61 5.97 6.50
C PHE A 50 -7.91 6.71 6.75
N GLN A 51 -8.25 6.97 8.00
CA GLN A 51 -9.45 7.69 8.36
C GLN A 51 -9.34 9.20 8.10
N ARG A 52 -8.16 9.76 8.30
CA ARG A 52 -7.94 11.20 8.15
C ARG A 52 -7.87 11.69 6.71
N GLY A 53 -7.43 10.82 5.80
CA GLY A 53 -7.13 11.23 4.43
C GLY A 53 -8.34 11.33 3.52
N VAL A 54 -9.47 10.73 3.89
CA VAL A 54 -10.59 10.52 2.95
C VAL A 54 -11.88 11.20 3.40
N GLY A 55 -11.89 11.89 4.53
CA GLY A 55 -13.09 12.55 5.06
C GLY A 55 -14.21 11.56 5.35
N ASP A 56 -15.45 12.03 5.24
CA ASP A 56 -16.63 11.24 5.62
C ASP A 56 -17.00 10.14 4.62
N THR A 57 -16.28 10.00 3.52
CA THR A 57 -16.43 8.85 2.63
C THR A 57 -15.81 7.59 3.23
N THR A 58 -15.35 7.70 4.45
CA THR A 58 -14.71 6.65 5.22
C THR A 58 -15.58 5.44 5.50
N ASP A 59 -16.90 5.52 5.32
CA ASP A 59 -17.76 4.35 5.53
C ASP A 59 -17.34 3.20 4.64
N ILE A 60 -16.99 3.48 3.39
CA ILE A 60 -16.51 2.45 2.45
C ILE A 60 -15.16 1.91 2.90
N VAL A 61 -14.26 2.82 3.27
CA VAL A 61 -12.90 2.45 3.68
C VAL A 61 -12.93 1.66 4.99
N GLN A 62 -13.73 2.09 5.97
CA GLN A 62 -13.83 1.40 7.25
C GLN A 62 -14.45 0.01 7.13
N LYS A 63 -15.45 -0.16 6.28
CA LYS A 63 -16.11 -1.46 6.08
C LYS A 63 -15.28 -2.45 5.31
N GLU A 64 -14.36 -1.95 4.50
CA GLU A 64 -13.53 -2.80 3.65
C GLU A 64 -12.11 -3.00 4.17
N MET A 65 -11.71 -2.29 5.23
CA MET A 65 -10.38 -2.45 5.80
C MET A 65 -10.30 -3.65 6.74
N TYR A 66 -9.14 -4.31 6.69
CA TYR A 66 -8.78 -5.31 7.68
C TYR A 66 -8.14 -4.59 8.86
N ILE A 67 -8.83 -4.55 9.99
CA ILE A 67 -8.41 -3.83 11.19
C ILE A 67 -8.21 -4.82 12.32
N PHE A 68 -7.13 -4.66 13.08
CA PHE A 68 -6.84 -5.48 14.24
C PHE A 68 -6.10 -4.66 15.28
N GLU A 69 -6.03 -5.19 16.49
CA GLU A 69 -5.24 -4.58 17.55
C GLU A 69 -3.93 -5.33 17.70
N ASP A 70 -2.84 -4.59 17.92
CA ASP A 70 -1.57 -5.22 18.26
C ASP A 70 -1.55 -5.58 19.74
N HIS A 71 -0.47 -6.19 20.20
CA HIS A 71 -0.38 -6.63 21.60
C HIS A 71 -0.36 -5.47 22.60
N ALA A 72 -0.11 -4.26 22.14
CA ALA A 72 -0.15 -3.05 22.98
C ALA A 72 -1.50 -2.33 22.91
N GLY A 73 -2.49 -2.90 22.23
CA GLY A 73 -3.84 -2.33 22.15
C GLY A 73 -3.97 -1.22 21.11
N ARG A 74 -2.99 -1.07 20.21
CA ARG A 74 -3.06 -0.05 19.16
C ARG A 74 -3.86 -0.59 17.98
N SER A 75 -4.72 0.26 17.39
CA SER A 75 -5.49 -0.12 16.22
C SER A 75 -4.64 -0.03 14.97
N ILE A 76 -4.48 -1.15 14.30
CA ILE A 76 -3.66 -1.31 13.10
C ILE A 76 -4.54 -1.77 11.95
N ALA A 77 -4.27 -1.31 10.75
CA ALA A 77 -4.99 -1.73 9.56
C ALA A 77 -4.02 -2.14 8.47
N LEU A 78 -4.38 -3.19 7.73
CA LEU A 78 -3.68 -3.51 6.49
C LEU A 78 -4.01 -2.42 5.48
N LYS A 79 -3.01 -1.94 4.75
CA LYS A 79 -3.22 -0.79 3.87
C LYS A 79 -4.19 -1.12 2.74
N PRO A 80 -5.29 -0.35 2.62
CA PRO A 80 -6.24 -0.53 1.52
C PRO A 80 -5.80 0.21 0.26
N GLU A 81 -4.86 1.16 0.42
CA GLU A 81 -4.28 1.93 -0.67
C GLU A 81 -2.89 2.41 -0.27
N GLY A 82 -2.12 2.90 -1.23
CA GLY A 82 -0.71 3.21 -0.98
C GLY A 82 -0.40 4.65 -0.62
N THR A 83 -1.17 5.60 -1.15
CA THR A 83 -0.82 7.01 -1.03
C THR A 83 -0.74 7.54 0.40
N PRO A 84 -1.64 7.20 1.33
CA PRO A 84 -1.51 7.70 2.70
C PRO A 84 -0.20 7.32 3.38
N GLY A 85 0.27 6.08 3.18
CA GLY A 85 1.56 5.64 3.74
C GLY A 85 2.73 6.39 3.14
N VAL A 86 2.67 6.69 1.85
CA VAL A 86 3.72 7.45 1.17
C VAL A 86 3.75 8.88 1.71
N VAL A 87 2.60 9.51 1.89
CA VAL A 87 2.52 10.87 2.44
C VAL A 87 3.04 10.89 3.88
N ARG A 88 2.66 9.90 4.70
CA ARG A 88 3.18 9.79 6.06
C ARG A 88 4.70 9.67 6.05
N SER A 89 5.25 8.83 5.19
CA SER A 89 6.69 8.64 5.09
C SER A 89 7.40 9.91 4.65
N TYR A 90 6.81 10.64 3.71
CA TYR A 90 7.32 11.92 3.25
C TYR A 90 7.44 12.92 4.42
N ILE A 91 6.41 12.99 5.24
CA ILE A 91 6.39 13.92 6.37
C ILE A 91 7.36 13.46 7.46
N GLU A 92 7.31 12.19 7.83
CA GLU A 92 8.12 11.64 8.91
C GLU A 92 9.61 11.76 8.62
N ASN A 93 10.00 11.52 7.38
CA ASN A 93 11.41 11.59 6.97
C ASN A 93 11.83 12.96 6.48
N LYS A 94 10.95 13.95 6.58
CA LYS A 94 11.22 15.34 6.22
C LYS A 94 11.79 15.52 4.83
N VAL A 95 11.24 14.76 3.89
CA VAL A 95 11.71 14.79 2.49
C VAL A 95 11.56 16.19 1.89
N TYR A 96 10.55 16.94 2.33
CA TYR A 96 10.32 18.31 1.89
C TYR A 96 11.52 19.24 2.15
N ALA A 97 12.41 18.86 3.06
CA ALA A 97 13.55 19.71 3.43
C ALA A 97 14.72 19.59 2.45
N TYR A 98 14.81 18.53 1.68
CA TYR A 98 15.95 18.29 0.83
C TYR A 98 15.65 17.92 -0.63
N THR A 99 14.41 17.66 -0.96
CA THR A 99 14.02 17.28 -2.33
C THR A 99 12.79 18.05 -2.78
N LYS A 100 12.90 18.76 -3.90
CA LYS A 100 11.78 19.53 -4.49
C LYS A 100 11.87 19.51 -6.00
N PRO A 101 10.87 18.96 -6.71
CA PRO A 101 9.77 18.17 -6.17
C PRO A 101 10.22 16.76 -5.82
N ALA A 102 9.54 16.13 -4.88
CA ALA A 102 9.72 14.71 -4.61
C ALA A 102 8.80 13.93 -5.53
N LYS A 103 9.37 12.93 -6.22
CA LYS A 103 8.63 12.06 -7.13
C LYS A 103 8.84 10.63 -6.70
N PHE A 104 7.79 9.99 -6.22
CA PHE A 104 7.85 8.61 -5.77
C PHE A 104 7.02 7.70 -6.66
N CYS A 105 7.51 6.48 -6.85
CA CYS A 105 6.74 5.42 -7.48
C CYS A 105 6.73 4.19 -6.59
N TYR A 106 5.69 3.39 -6.70
CA TYR A 106 5.57 2.19 -5.87
C TYR A 106 4.64 1.18 -6.52
N VAL A 107 4.94 -0.09 -6.27
CA VAL A 107 4.09 -1.23 -6.59
C VAL A 107 3.90 -1.97 -5.29
N ILE A 108 2.67 -2.04 -4.83
CA ILE A 108 2.37 -2.52 -3.48
C ILE A 108 1.17 -3.45 -3.47
N PRO A 109 1.11 -4.40 -2.53
CA PRO A 109 -0.14 -5.11 -2.27
C PRO A 109 -1.10 -4.17 -1.53
N CYS A 110 -2.39 -4.30 -1.85
CA CYS A 110 -3.45 -3.58 -1.15
C CYS A 110 -4.46 -4.60 -0.64
N PHE A 111 -5.07 -4.29 0.49
CA PHE A 111 -5.92 -5.23 1.20
C PHE A 111 -7.30 -4.61 1.43
N ARG A 112 -8.32 -5.20 0.80
CA ARG A 112 -9.70 -4.76 0.98
C ARG A 112 -10.60 -5.98 1.11
N TYR A 113 -11.52 -5.90 2.06
CA TYR A 113 -12.57 -6.89 2.19
C TYR A 113 -13.73 -6.46 1.29
N GLU A 114 -13.79 -7.00 0.11
CA GLU A 114 -14.85 -6.71 -0.86
C GLU A 114 -15.89 -7.83 -0.84
N LYS A 115 -17.14 -7.47 -0.88
CA LYS A 115 -18.23 -8.45 -0.91
C LYS A 115 -18.42 -9.06 -2.29
#